data_655f6deb6e2a94a35922f4bcdf5cfc95
#
_entry.id   655f6deb6e2a94a35922f4bcdf5cfc95
#
_cell.length_a   1.000
_cell.length_b   1.000
_cell.length_c   1.000
_cell.angle_alpha   90.00
_cell.angle_beta   90.00
_cell.angle_gamma   90.00
#
_symmetry.space_group_name_H-M   'P 1'
#
loop_
_entity.id
_entity.type
_entity.pdbx_description
1 polymer ?
#
loop_
_entity_poly.entity_id
_entity_poly.type
_entity_poly.pdbx_seq_one_letter_code
_entity_poly.pdbx_strand_id
1 'polypeptide(L)'
;IPDLTFAATASSILQTGGVPVLADVDDDLNISLESIKKCINGKTKAIMPVHFAGKSCKINEIMKLAKKNNLFVIEDCAHAIGTYYKNKHVGTFGNTGCFSFYPTKNITTLEGGMILTKSKTLSNRIKKLRNQGITKSLNQRFSEGKPWEYDIDEPGYNFRLDEIRCALGISQLKQLKLFNSKRWNAAKYYYEKLKNIDGILCPEISSKNEHSFHLYIIKITPKFTLTRDKLFQKLLKNGIRTSVHYKPLHEFSLIKKYSKKSNLKNSKSLYKQILSLPMYPAITKKEQDLVINNILI
;
A
#
# COMPACT_ATOMS: atom_id res chain seq x y z
N ILE A 1 10.64 6.30 -4.15
CA ILE A 1 9.49 5.88 -3.33
C ILE A 1 8.77 7.10 -2.76
N PRO A 2 7.45 7.04 -2.44
CA PRO A 2 6.78 8.12 -1.71
C PRO A 2 7.34 8.26 -0.30
N ASP A 3 7.37 9.47 0.21
CA ASP A 3 7.77 9.75 1.60
C ASP A 3 6.67 9.35 2.60
N LEU A 4 5.39 9.46 2.20
CA LEU A 4 4.24 9.08 3.02
C LEU A 4 3.81 7.65 2.67
N THR A 5 4.40 6.68 3.35
CA THR A 5 4.10 5.25 3.18
C THR A 5 4.52 4.45 4.41
N PHE A 6 4.18 3.16 4.43
CA PHE A 6 4.66 2.24 5.44
C PHE A 6 6.17 1.99 5.32
N ALA A 7 6.84 1.82 6.45
CA ALA A 7 8.31 1.70 6.50
C ALA A 7 8.88 0.56 5.65
N ALA A 8 8.11 -0.51 5.41
CA ALA A 8 8.55 -1.66 4.61
C ALA A 8 8.94 -1.27 3.18
N THR A 9 8.29 -0.25 2.58
CA THR A 9 8.63 0.26 1.25
C THR A 9 10.08 0.74 1.18
N ALA A 10 10.60 1.39 2.24
CA ALA A 10 12.01 1.80 2.30
C ALA A 10 12.93 0.69 2.80
N SER A 11 12.50 -0.09 3.80
CA SER A 11 13.31 -1.14 4.39
C SER A 11 13.67 -2.23 3.38
N SER A 12 12.74 -2.61 2.50
CA SER A 12 13.01 -3.59 1.44
C SER A 12 14.12 -3.14 0.48
N ILE A 13 14.22 -1.84 0.20
CA ILE A 13 15.29 -1.27 -0.62
C ILE A 13 16.63 -1.35 0.12
N LEU A 14 16.65 -0.95 1.40
CA LEU A 14 17.86 -1.01 2.22
C LEU A 14 18.40 -2.43 2.38
N GLN A 15 17.50 -3.42 2.55
CA GLN A 15 17.87 -4.84 2.65
C GLN A 15 18.54 -5.39 1.39
N THR A 16 18.33 -4.77 0.23
CA THR A 16 19.00 -5.12 -1.03
C THR A 16 20.27 -4.30 -1.29
N GLY A 17 20.72 -3.50 -0.33
CA GLY A 17 21.86 -2.58 -0.50
C GLY A 17 21.52 -1.33 -1.32
N GLY A 18 20.25 -1.14 -1.70
CA GLY A 18 19.78 0.04 -2.42
C GLY A 18 19.64 1.25 -1.51
N VAL A 19 19.59 2.44 -2.11
CA VAL A 19 19.38 3.71 -1.40
C VAL A 19 17.98 4.23 -1.72
N PRO A 20 17.07 4.32 -0.72
CA PRO A 20 15.74 4.88 -0.93
C PRO A 20 15.85 6.40 -1.15
N VAL A 21 15.32 6.88 -2.28
CA VAL A 21 15.17 8.31 -2.57
C VAL A 21 13.71 8.67 -2.39
N LEU A 22 13.44 9.65 -1.50
CA LEU A 22 12.10 10.03 -1.11
C LEU A 22 11.54 11.09 -2.06
N ALA A 23 10.39 10.81 -2.63
CA ALA A 23 9.59 11.76 -3.40
C ALA A 23 8.41 12.23 -2.55
N ASP A 24 8.01 13.49 -2.71
CA ASP A 24 6.84 14.05 -2.06
C ASP A 24 5.54 13.43 -2.61
N VAL A 25 4.44 13.69 -1.95
CA VAL A 25 3.11 13.22 -2.35
C VAL A 25 2.22 14.38 -2.81
N ASP A 26 1.22 14.07 -3.63
CA ASP A 26 0.15 15.00 -4.00
C ASP A 26 -0.95 15.01 -2.92
N ASP A 27 -1.95 15.88 -3.06
CA ASP A 27 -3.07 16.01 -2.11
C ASP A 27 -3.90 14.73 -1.95
N ASP A 28 -3.86 13.83 -2.92
CA ASP A 28 -4.52 12.52 -2.84
C ASP A 28 -3.71 11.47 -2.07
N LEU A 29 -2.59 11.89 -1.44
CA LEU A 29 -1.66 11.07 -0.65
C LEU A 29 -0.83 10.08 -1.46
N ASN A 30 -0.98 10.04 -2.77
CA ASN A 30 -0.16 9.24 -3.66
C ASN A 30 1.12 10.01 -4.07
N ILE A 31 2.11 9.26 -4.52
CA ILE A 31 3.40 9.83 -4.95
C ILE A 31 3.22 10.89 -6.05
N SER A 32 3.86 12.04 -5.89
CA SER A 32 3.80 13.15 -6.84
C SER A 32 4.67 12.88 -8.07
N LEU A 33 4.08 12.96 -9.26
CA LEU A 33 4.81 12.80 -10.52
C LEU A 33 5.91 13.85 -10.70
N GLU A 34 5.64 15.09 -10.30
CA GLU A 34 6.63 16.19 -10.37
C GLU A 34 7.79 15.95 -9.40
N SER A 35 7.51 15.39 -8.21
CA SER A 35 8.55 15.03 -7.27
C SER A 35 9.40 13.87 -7.78
N ILE A 36 8.79 12.86 -8.41
CA ILE A 36 9.53 11.76 -9.06
C ILE A 36 10.52 12.31 -10.09
N LYS A 37 10.07 13.21 -10.99
CA LYS A 37 10.92 13.81 -12.03
C LYS A 37 12.16 14.47 -11.43
N LYS A 38 12.01 15.18 -10.31
CA LYS A 38 13.12 15.86 -9.60
C LYS A 38 14.08 14.87 -8.90
N CYS A 39 13.61 13.67 -8.58
CA CYS A 39 14.41 12.65 -7.90
C CYS A 39 15.21 11.76 -8.87
N ILE A 40 14.80 11.65 -10.12
CA ILE A 40 15.47 10.79 -11.12
C ILE A 40 16.85 11.35 -11.46
N ASN A 41 17.87 10.47 -11.46
CA ASN A 41 19.23 10.77 -11.90
C ASN A 41 19.89 9.50 -12.46
N GLY A 42 21.12 9.60 -12.94
CA GLY A 42 21.85 8.48 -13.58
C GLY A 42 22.05 7.24 -12.70
N LYS A 43 21.84 7.34 -11.37
CA LYS A 43 21.93 6.21 -10.44
C LYS A 43 20.57 5.57 -10.14
N THR A 44 19.46 6.18 -10.57
CA THR A 44 18.11 5.66 -10.36
C THR A 44 17.93 4.35 -11.12
N LYS A 45 17.41 3.31 -10.47
CA LYS A 45 17.16 1.99 -11.06
C LYS A 45 15.69 1.65 -11.16
N ALA A 46 14.88 2.12 -10.21
CA ALA A 46 13.47 1.81 -10.17
C ALA A 46 12.64 2.94 -9.55
N ILE A 47 11.35 2.96 -9.89
CA ILE A 47 10.31 3.71 -9.19
C ILE A 47 9.42 2.68 -8.48
N MET A 48 9.18 2.87 -7.18
CA MET A 48 8.26 2.04 -6.41
C MET A 48 7.10 2.93 -5.92
N PRO A 49 6.05 3.12 -6.74
CA PRO A 49 4.84 3.82 -6.32
C PRO A 49 4.02 2.94 -5.37
N VAL A 50 3.33 3.57 -4.44
CA VAL A 50 2.37 2.92 -3.55
C VAL A 50 0.97 3.35 -3.95
N HIS A 51 0.04 2.41 -4.14
CA HIS A 51 -1.38 2.69 -4.34
C HIS A 51 -2.03 2.94 -2.98
N PHE A 52 -1.82 4.14 -2.46
CA PHE A 52 -2.07 4.47 -1.07
C PHE A 52 -3.55 4.41 -0.69
N ALA A 53 -3.86 3.94 0.51
CA ALA A 53 -5.23 3.76 1.05
C ALA A 53 -6.16 2.89 0.18
N GLY A 54 -5.65 2.33 -0.92
CA GLY A 54 -6.43 1.59 -1.92
C GLY A 54 -6.83 2.40 -3.14
N LYS A 55 -6.37 3.66 -3.28
CA LYS A 55 -6.53 4.48 -4.48
C LYS A 55 -5.34 4.28 -5.41
N SER A 56 -5.61 4.10 -6.70
CA SER A 56 -4.54 4.03 -7.69
C SER A 56 -3.76 5.36 -7.75
N CYS A 57 -2.42 5.28 -7.74
CA CYS A 57 -1.60 6.41 -8.17
C CYS A 57 -1.76 6.65 -9.68
N LYS A 58 -1.20 7.75 -10.20
CA LYS A 58 -1.18 8.09 -11.64
C LYS A 58 -0.26 7.14 -12.42
N ILE A 59 -0.63 5.84 -12.40
CA ILE A 59 0.28 4.76 -12.82
C ILE A 59 0.69 4.83 -14.29
N ASN A 60 -0.21 5.26 -15.19
CA ASN A 60 0.12 5.38 -16.60
C ASN A 60 1.20 6.44 -16.85
N GLU A 61 1.13 7.56 -16.16
CA GLU A 61 2.09 8.65 -16.23
C GLU A 61 3.45 8.22 -15.64
N ILE A 62 3.41 7.46 -14.54
CA ILE A 62 4.62 6.87 -13.94
C ILE A 62 5.25 5.88 -14.90
N MET A 63 4.47 5.01 -15.57
CA MET A 63 4.97 4.07 -16.58
C MET A 63 5.61 4.76 -17.77
N LYS A 64 4.99 5.86 -18.28
CA LYS A 64 5.59 6.67 -19.35
C LYS A 64 6.94 7.26 -18.93
N LEU A 65 6.99 7.82 -17.70
CA LEU A 65 8.21 8.40 -17.14
C LEU A 65 9.31 7.34 -16.96
N ALA A 66 8.97 6.17 -16.43
CA ALA A 66 9.88 5.06 -16.24
C ALA A 66 10.45 4.55 -17.57
N LYS A 67 9.60 4.38 -18.59
CA LYS A 67 10.03 3.98 -19.93
C LYS A 67 11.01 4.98 -20.53
N LYS A 68 10.73 6.30 -20.42
CA LYS A 68 11.61 7.36 -20.94
C LYS A 68 13.00 7.32 -20.29
N ASN A 69 13.11 6.90 -19.03
CA ASN A 69 14.36 6.88 -18.28
C ASN A 69 14.95 5.47 -18.09
N ASN A 70 14.41 4.46 -18.79
CA ASN A 70 14.82 3.05 -18.69
C ASN A 70 14.82 2.52 -17.24
N LEU A 71 13.75 2.82 -16.48
CA LEU A 71 13.60 2.44 -15.09
C LEU A 71 12.61 1.29 -14.91
N PHE A 72 12.86 0.43 -13.92
CA PHE A 72 11.88 -0.53 -13.46
C PHE A 72 10.75 0.14 -12.66
N VAL A 73 9.55 -0.46 -12.70
CA VAL A 73 8.43 -0.05 -11.85
C VAL A 73 7.99 -1.25 -11.01
N ILE A 74 8.04 -1.07 -9.69
CA ILE A 74 7.59 -2.04 -8.68
C ILE A 74 6.36 -1.43 -8.02
N GLU A 75 5.16 -1.91 -8.36
CA GLU A 75 3.93 -1.40 -7.75
C GLU A 75 3.76 -1.97 -6.34
N ASP A 76 3.77 -1.12 -5.32
CA ASP A 76 3.35 -1.51 -3.97
C ASP A 76 1.82 -1.44 -3.88
N CYS A 77 1.21 -2.61 -3.96
CA CYS A 77 -0.24 -2.81 -3.94
C CYS A 77 -0.73 -3.31 -2.59
N ALA A 78 0.06 -3.16 -1.51
CA ALA A 78 -0.28 -3.66 -0.19
C ALA A 78 -1.63 -3.13 0.36
N HIS A 79 -2.15 -2.04 -0.19
CA HIS A 79 -3.45 -1.45 0.15
C HIS A 79 -4.50 -1.62 -0.96
N ALA A 80 -4.17 -2.19 -2.11
CA ALA A 80 -4.93 -1.96 -3.33
C ALA A 80 -5.39 -3.23 -4.06
N ILE A 81 -5.53 -4.35 -3.35
CA ILE A 81 -6.10 -5.55 -3.95
C ILE A 81 -7.56 -5.31 -4.37
N GLY A 82 -7.87 -5.57 -5.65
CA GLY A 82 -9.17 -5.27 -6.24
C GLY A 82 -9.36 -3.81 -6.66
N THR A 83 -8.30 -3.01 -6.69
CA THR A 83 -8.31 -1.66 -7.27
C THR A 83 -7.95 -1.73 -8.76
N TYR A 84 -8.66 -0.97 -9.56
CA TYR A 84 -8.45 -0.85 -11.00
C TYR A 84 -8.12 0.60 -11.37
N TYR A 85 -7.31 0.75 -12.39
CA TYR A 85 -7.05 2.03 -13.06
C TYR A 85 -7.39 1.87 -14.53
N LYS A 86 -8.38 2.62 -15.03
CA LYS A 86 -8.87 2.51 -16.42
C LYS A 86 -9.13 1.03 -16.81
N ASN A 87 -9.92 0.32 -16.00
CA ASN A 87 -10.34 -1.08 -16.19
C ASN A 87 -9.20 -2.13 -16.14
N LYS A 88 -7.97 -1.75 -15.76
CA LYS A 88 -6.88 -2.68 -15.57
C LYS A 88 -6.48 -2.72 -14.10
N HIS A 89 -6.31 -3.92 -13.53
CA HIS A 89 -5.97 -4.11 -12.13
C HIS A 89 -4.58 -3.53 -11.81
N VAL A 90 -4.46 -2.73 -10.74
CA VAL A 90 -3.15 -2.27 -10.26
C VAL A 90 -2.27 -3.45 -9.87
N GLY A 91 -0.95 -3.29 -9.93
CA GLY A 91 0.00 -4.40 -9.78
C GLY A 91 0.25 -5.19 -11.06
N THR A 92 -0.39 -4.78 -12.19
CA THR A 92 -0.18 -5.40 -13.51
C THR A 92 0.38 -4.42 -14.55
N PHE A 93 0.64 -3.18 -14.16
CA PHE A 93 1.22 -2.15 -15.04
C PHE A 93 2.74 -2.22 -15.09
N GLY A 94 3.38 -2.29 -13.93
CA GLY A 94 4.82 -2.32 -13.78
C GLY A 94 5.46 -3.67 -14.11
N ASN A 95 6.72 -3.80 -13.78
CA ASN A 95 7.48 -5.04 -13.89
C ASN A 95 7.02 -6.08 -12.87
N THR A 96 6.63 -5.59 -11.67
CA THR A 96 6.03 -6.40 -10.60
C THR A 96 4.97 -5.61 -9.87
N GLY A 97 3.98 -6.33 -9.30
CA GLY A 97 3.03 -5.81 -8.32
C GLY A 97 3.12 -6.65 -7.04
N CYS A 98 3.31 -5.98 -5.89
CA CYS A 98 3.49 -6.61 -4.59
C CYS A 98 2.24 -6.40 -3.73
N PHE A 99 1.63 -7.49 -3.26
CA PHE A 99 0.42 -7.49 -2.44
C PHE A 99 0.73 -8.00 -1.03
N SER A 100 0.00 -7.49 -0.05
CA SER A 100 0.06 -7.91 1.35
C SER A 100 -1.23 -8.60 1.75
N PHE A 101 -1.10 -9.69 2.51
CA PHE A 101 -2.21 -10.42 3.10
C PHE A 101 -2.17 -10.37 4.64
N TYR A 102 -1.57 -9.31 5.19
CA TYR A 102 -1.59 -9.02 6.63
C TYR A 102 -3.03 -8.89 7.15
N PRO A 103 -3.34 -9.17 8.44
CA PRO A 103 -4.70 -9.20 8.99
C PRO A 103 -5.56 -7.97 8.73
N THR A 104 -4.97 -6.79 8.65
CA THR A 104 -5.71 -5.54 8.41
C THR A 104 -6.06 -5.28 6.96
N LYS A 105 -5.51 -6.06 6.00
CA LYS A 105 -5.72 -5.87 4.57
C LYS A 105 -7.13 -6.25 4.13
N ASN A 106 -7.49 -5.89 2.90
CA ASN A 106 -8.84 -6.14 2.37
C ASN A 106 -9.18 -7.63 2.29
N ILE A 107 -8.18 -8.48 2.09
CA ILE A 107 -8.20 -9.92 2.35
C ILE A 107 -6.94 -10.30 3.13
N THR A 108 -6.99 -11.41 3.85
CA THR A 108 -5.88 -11.84 4.71
C THR A 108 -5.59 -13.33 4.61
N THR A 109 -4.34 -13.67 4.86
CA THR A 109 -3.89 -15.04 5.17
C THR A 109 -3.21 -15.09 6.54
N LEU A 110 -3.59 -14.18 7.47
CA LEU A 110 -2.89 -13.83 8.71
C LEU A 110 -1.55 -13.16 8.40
N GLU A 111 -0.58 -13.91 7.94
CA GLU A 111 0.68 -13.42 7.36
C GLU A 111 0.77 -13.92 5.93
N GLY A 112 1.34 -13.09 5.05
CA GLY A 112 1.56 -13.48 3.66
C GLY A 112 1.62 -12.30 2.70
N GLY A 113 1.98 -12.62 1.47
CA GLY A 113 2.03 -11.68 0.36
C GLY A 113 2.12 -12.42 -0.96
N MET A 114 1.97 -11.65 -2.03
CA MET A 114 2.08 -12.18 -3.39
C MET A 114 2.75 -11.17 -4.30
N ILE A 115 3.58 -11.68 -5.21
CA ILE A 115 4.17 -10.90 -6.28
C ILE A 115 3.57 -11.34 -7.61
N LEU A 116 3.05 -10.39 -8.38
CA LEU A 116 2.63 -10.59 -9.76
C LEU A 116 3.70 -10.07 -10.71
N THR A 117 3.99 -10.81 -11.76
CA THR A 117 4.87 -10.37 -12.85
C THR A 117 4.50 -11.06 -14.16
N LYS A 118 4.74 -10.39 -15.29
CA LYS A 118 4.59 -10.96 -16.63
C LYS A 118 5.88 -11.66 -17.11
N SER A 119 7.01 -11.42 -16.45
CA SER A 119 8.29 -12.02 -16.81
C SER A 119 8.41 -13.42 -16.22
N LYS A 120 8.48 -14.43 -17.10
CA LYS A 120 8.71 -15.83 -16.70
C LYS A 120 10.04 -16.01 -15.97
N THR A 121 11.10 -15.37 -16.49
CA THR A 121 12.44 -15.39 -15.88
C THR A 121 12.39 -14.83 -14.45
N LEU A 122 11.78 -13.64 -14.26
CA LEU A 122 11.66 -13.04 -12.94
C LEU A 122 10.79 -13.90 -12.01
N SER A 123 9.68 -14.46 -12.51
CA SER A 123 8.82 -15.38 -11.74
C SER A 123 9.60 -16.60 -11.25
N ASN A 124 10.40 -17.21 -12.11
CA ASN A 124 11.21 -18.39 -11.75
C ASN A 124 12.25 -18.02 -10.69
N ARG A 125 12.95 -16.90 -10.85
CA ARG A 125 13.92 -16.41 -9.86
C ARG A 125 13.26 -16.11 -8.50
N ILE A 126 12.11 -15.45 -8.48
CA ILE A 126 11.37 -15.16 -7.24
C ILE A 126 10.95 -16.46 -6.55
N LYS A 127 10.46 -17.45 -7.30
CA LYS A 127 10.10 -18.77 -6.75
C LYS A 127 11.29 -19.47 -6.10
N LYS A 128 12.47 -19.37 -6.70
CA LYS A 128 13.71 -19.89 -6.16
C LYS A 128 14.11 -19.15 -4.88
N LEU A 129 14.20 -17.81 -4.95
CA LEU A 129 14.59 -16.97 -3.81
C LEU A 129 13.68 -17.15 -2.60
N ARG A 130 12.35 -17.23 -2.75
CA ARG A 130 11.43 -17.46 -1.64
C ARG A 130 11.60 -18.82 -0.96
N ASN A 131 12.29 -19.76 -1.60
CA ASN A 131 12.50 -21.12 -1.14
C ASN A 131 14.00 -21.43 -1.02
N GLN A 132 14.74 -20.63 -0.24
CA GLN A 132 16.15 -20.87 0.14
C GLN A 132 17.14 -20.82 -1.03
N GLY A 133 16.79 -20.35 -2.22
CA GLY A 133 17.64 -20.40 -3.41
C GLY A 133 17.68 -21.77 -4.09
N ILE A 134 16.83 -22.71 -3.69
CA ILE A 134 16.80 -24.08 -4.23
C ILE A 134 16.44 -24.04 -5.73
N THR A 135 17.30 -24.67 -6.57
CA THR A 135 17.20 -24.63 -8.03
C THR A 135 16.11 -25.51 -8.62
N LYS A 136 15.80 -26.63 -7.96
CA LYS A 136 14.80 -27.61 -8.42
C LYS A 136 13.65 -27.73 -7.43
N SER A 137 12.42 -27.68 -7.91
CA SER A 137 11.24 -27.95 -7.09
C SER A 137 11.22 -29.41 -6.62
N LEU A 138 10.46 -29.69 -5.56
CA LEU A 138 10.31 -31.04 -5.04
C LEU A 138 9.78 -32.00 -6.12
N ASN A 139 8.76 -31.59 -6.89
CA ASN A 139 8.18 -32.39 -7.96
C ASN A 139 9.22 -32.73 -9.06
N GLN A 140 10.07 -31.77 -9.46
CA GLN A 140 11.15 -32.03 -10.40
C GLN A 140 12.15 -33.06 -9.86
N ARG A 141 12.53 -32.95 -8.59
CA ARG A 141 13.45 -33.92 -7.96
C ARG A 141 12.86 -35.33 -7.90
N PHE A 142 11.55 -35.44 -7.58
CA PHE A 142 10.86 -36.73 -7.62
C PHE A 142 10.76 -37.33 -9.01
N SER A 143 10.45 -36.52 -10.03
CA SER A 143 10.39 -36.99 -11.43
C SER A 143 11.74 -37.43 -11.96
N GLU A 144 12.85 -36.91 -11.43
CA GLU A 144 14.21 -37.33 -11.77
C GLU A 144 14.69 -38.54 -10.96
N GLY A 145 13.87 -39.09 -10.07
CA GLY A 145 14.20 -40.24 -9.22
C GLY A 145 15.19 -39.99 -8.09
N LYS A 146 15.57 -38.73 -7.84
CA LYS A 146 16.54 -38.34 -6.83
C LYS A 146 15.99 -37.14 -5.99
N PRO A 147 15.01 -37.34 -5.12
CA PRO A 147 14.35 -36.25 -4.39
C PRO A 147 15.27 -35.51 -3.42
N TRP A 148 16.40 -36.06 -3.06
CA TRP A 148 17.42 -35.44 -2.19
C TRP A 148 18.45 -34.61 -2.97
N GLU A 149 18.51 -34.71 -4.31
CA GLU A 149 19.53 -34.03 -5.12
C GLU A 149 19.03 -32.66 -5.60
N TYR A 150 19.61 -31.61 -5.07
CA TYR A 150 19.35 -30.22 -5.46
C TYR A 150 20.59 -29.35 -5.23
N ASP A 151 20.58 -28.18 -5.82
CA ASP A 151 21.63 -27.18 -5.64
C ASP A 151 21.04 -25.84 -5.16
N ILE A 152 21.88 -25.00 -4.61
CA ILE A 152 21.59 -23.62 -4.21
C ILE A 152 22.64 -22.73 -4.88
N ASP A 153 22.23 -21.97 -5.89
CA ASP A 153 23.11 -21.15 -6.72
C ASP A 153 23.08 -19.64 -6.34
N GLU A 154 22.15 -19.23 -5.48
CA GLU A 154 22.12 -17.91 -4.87
C GLU A 154 21.47 -17.97 -3.48
N PRO A 155 21.85 -17.08 -2.52
CA PRO A 155 21.22 -17.06 -1.21
C PRO A 155 19.76 -16.67 -1.33
N GLY A 156 18.88 -17.44 -0.69
CA GLY A 156 17.43 -17.21 -0.69
C GLY A 156 16.86 -17.05 0.71
N TYR A 157 15.54 -16.95 0.76
CA TYR A 157 14.77 -16.71 1.98
C TYR A 157 13.80 -17.88 2.24
N ASN A 158 13.34 -18.00 3.46
CA ASN A 158 12.23 -18.88 3.79
C ASN A 158 10.90 -18.09 3.79
N PHE A 159 10.43 -17.71 2.61
CA PHE A 159 9.19 -16.98 2.39
C PHE A 159 8.10 -17.88 1.79
N ARG A 160 8.02 -19.10 2.28
CA ARG A 160 6.99 -20.06 1.89
C ARG A 160 5.68 -19.73 2.61
N LEU A 161 4.57 -19.78 1.87
CA LEU A 161 3.23 -19.74 2.42
C LEU A 161 2.75 -21.19 2.57
N ASP A 162 2.30 -21.55 3.77
CA ASP A 162 1.79 -22.90 4.04
C ASP A 162 0.39 -23.14 3.46
N GLU A 163 -0.04 -24.37 3.40
CA GLU A 163 -1.30 -24.80 2.80
C GLU A 163 -2.51 -24.25 3.54
N ILE A 164 -2.45 -24.11 4.87
CA ILE A 164 -3.54 -23.56 5.69
C ILE A 164 -3.79 -22.10 5.31
N ARG A 165 -2.72 -21.31 5.26
CA ARG A 165 -2.81 -19.91 4.83
C ARG A 165 -3.20 -19.79 3.35
N CYS A 166 -2.76 -20.71 2.50
CA CYS A 166 -3.20 -20.75 1.10
C CYS A 166 -4.71 -21.03 1.00
N ALA A 167 -5.23 -21.97 1.74
CA ALA A 167 -6.66 -22.30 1.77
C ALA A 167 -7.51 -21.11 2.28
N LEU A 168 -7.04 -20.44 3.35
CA LEU A 168 -7.66 -19.21 3.83
C LEU A 168 -7.65 -18.12 2.73
N GLY A 169 -6.51 -17.92 2.08
CA GLY A 169 -6.35 -16.93 1.01
C GLY A 169 -7.31 -17.18 -0.17
N ILE A 170 -7.48 -18.42 -0.59
CA ILE A 170 -8.43 -18.82 -1.63
C ILE A 170 -9.87 -18.47 -1.22
N SER A 171 -10.25 -18.79 0.03
CA SER A 171 -11.57 -18.45 0.58
C SER A 171 -11.80 -16.95 0.62
N GLN A 172 -10.82 -16.18 1.10
CA GLN A 172 -10.86 -14.72 1.18
C GLN A 172 -10.94 -14.07 -0.21
N LEU A 173 -10.16 -14.57 -1.17
CA LEU A 173 -10.13 -14.06 -2.54
C LEU A 173 -11.49 -14.21 -3.24
N LYS A 174 -12.21 -15.31 -3.01
CA LYS A 174 -13.58 -15.50 -3.52
C LYS A 174 -14.53 -14.42 -3.03
N GLN A 175 -14.28 -13.83 -1.85
CA GLN A 175 -15.11 -12.79 -1.24
C GLN A 175 -14.61 -11.36 -1.51
N LEU A 176 -13.46 -11.17 -2.15
CA LEU A 176 -12.83 -9.86 -2.35
C LEU A 176 -13.80 -8.82 -2.93
N LYS A 177 -14.55 -9.19 -3.97
CA LYS A 177 -15.52 -8.30 -4.63
C LYS A 177 -16.61 -7.82 -3.67
N LEU A 178 -17.10 -8.72 -2.82
CA LEU A 178 -18.09 -8.41 -1.78
C LEU A 178 -17.48 -7.48 -0.72
N PHE A 179 -16.28 -7.77 -0.23
CA PHE A 179 -15.63 -6.97 0.80
C PHE A 179 -15.33 -5.55 0.30
N ASN A 180 -14.79 -5.40 -0.91
CA ASN A 180 -14.53 -4.09 -1.48
C ASN A 180 -15.84 -3.31 -1.75
N SER A 181 -16.91 -3.99 -2.16
CA SER A 181 -18.24 -3.36 -2.30
C SER A 181 -18.77 -2.83 -0.97
N LYS A 182 -18.64 -3.61 0.11
CA LYS A 182 -19.05 -3.17 1.46
C LYS A 182 -18.22 -1.97 1.95
N ARG A 183 -16.90 -2.00 1.74
CA ARG A 183 -16.01 -0.87 2.05
C ARG A 183 -16.37 0.39 1.26
N TRP A 184 -16.69 0.25 -0.02
CA TRP A 184 -17.13 1.37 -0.85
C TRP A 184 -18.44 1.99 -0.35
N ASN A 185 -19.43 1.17 0.04
CA ASN A 185 -20.66 1.64 0.63
C ASN A 185 -20.43 2.38 1.95
N ALA A 186 -19.57 1.86 2.81
CA ALA A 186 -19.18 2.51 4.06
C ALA A 186 -18.46 3.85 3.81
N ALA A 187 -17.55 3.88 2.83
CA ALA A 187 -16.86 5.11 2.43
C ALA A 187 -17.83 6.17 1.91
N LYS A 188 -18.80 5.76 1.06
CA LYS A 188 -19.86 6.65 0.57
C LYS A 188 -20.68 7.23 1.73
N TYR A 189 -21.03 6.40 2.71
CA TYR A 189 -21.80 6.86 3.88
C TYR A 189 -21.02 7.90 4.70
N TYR A 190 -19.75 7.66 5.02
CA TYR A 190 -18.88 8.67 5.66
C TYR A 190 -18.79 9.94 4.84
N TYR A 191 -18.58 9.83 3.52
CA TYR A 191 -18.48 10.98 2.63
C TYR A 191 -19.74 11.85 2.69
N GLU A 192 -20.93 11.26 2.54
CA GLU A 192 -22.20 12.01 2.57
C GLU A 192 -22.43 12.74 3.90
N LYS A 193 -21.95 12.19 5.00
CA LYS A 193 -22.10 12.78 6.32
C LYS A 193 -21.04 13.85 6.67
N LEU A 194 -19.84 13.73 6.09
CA LEU A 194 -18.69 14.56 6.49
C LEU A 194 -18.30 15.63 5.46
N LYS A 195 -18.69 15.48 4.17
CA LYS A 195 -18.23 16.35 3.07
C LYS A 195 -18.54 17.84 3.25
N ASN A 196 -19.59 18.20 3.99
CA ASN A 196 -20.02 19.57 4.21
C ASN A 196 -19.56 20.15 5.56
N ILE A 197 -18.72 19.42 6.30
CA ILE A 197 -18.20 19.90 7.59
C ILE A 197 -17.00 20.82 7.32
N ASP A 198 -17.10 22.06 7.73
CA ASP A 198 -16.00 23.01 7.54
C ASP A 198 -14.72 22.52 8.24
N GLY A 199 -13.62 22.59 7.51
CA GLY A 199 -12.33 22.11 7.99
C GLY A 199 -12.09 20.62 7.88
N ILE A 200 -13.05 19.80 7.40
CA ILE A 200 -12.85 18.38 7.07
C ILE A 200 -12.83 18.19 5.57
N LEU A 201 -11.75 17.58 5.05
CA LEU A 201 -11.68 17.19 3.66
C LEU A 201 -11.73 15.67 3.59
N CYS A 202 -12.77 15.14 2.93
CA CYS A 202 -12.97 13.72 2.70
C CYS A 202 -12.21 13.23 1.47
N PRO A 203 -11.83 11.92 1.40
CA PRO A 203 -11.35 11.34 0.17
C PRO A 203 -12.44 11.37 -0.90
N GLU A 204 -12.05 11.58 -2.14
CA GLU A 204 -12.95 11.54 -3.30
C GLU A 204 -13.61 10.16 -3.43
N ILE A 205 -14.92 10.15 -3.65
CA ILE A 205 -15.66 8.94 -3.99
C ILE A 205 -15.65 8.80 -5.52
N SER A 206 -14.62 8.14 -6.01
CA SER A 206 -14.47 7.75 -7.40
C SER A 206 -15.38 6.56 -7.77
N SER A 207 -15.24 6.04 -8.98
CA SER A 207 -15.96 4.85 -9.39
C SER A 207 -15.64 3.66 -8.46
N LYS A 208 -16.60 2.74 -8.32
CA LYS A 208 -16.55 1.64 -7.33
C LYS A 208 -15.29 0.77 -7.41
N ASN A 209 -14.64 0.71 -8.56
CA ASN A 209 -13.47 -0.15 -8.78
C ASN A 209 -12.14 0.61 -8.70
N GLU A 210 -12.14 1.94 -8.66
CA GLU A 210 -10.90 2.75 -8.68
C GLU A 210 -10.30 2.96 -7.29
N HIS A 211 -11.06 2.61 -6.24
CA HIS A 211 -10.60 2.71 -4.86
C HIS A 211 -11.15 1.55 -4.03
N SER A 212 -10.29 0.71 -3.50
CA SER A 212 -10.67 -0.43 -2.66
C SER A 212 -10.95 -0.05 -1.19
N PHE A 213 -10.78 1.22 -0.83
CA PHE A 213 -10.97 1.77 0.51
C PHE A 213 -10.39 0.88 1.61
N HIS A 214 -9.12 0.51 1.46
CA HIS A 214 -8.39 -0.12 2.56
C HIS A 214 -8.40 0.78 3.80
N LEU A 215 -8.18 2.09 3.58
CA LEU A 215 -8.29 3.13 4.59
C LEU A 215 -9.31 4.18 4.13
N TYR A 216 -10.06 4.76 5.07
CA TYR A 216 -10.83 5.99 4.86
C TYR A 216 -10.14 7.11 5.62
N ILE A 217 -9.45 7.99 4.89
CA ILE A 217 -8.59 9.03 5.48
C ILE A 217 -9.23 10.39 5.25
N ILE A 218 -9.57 11.08 6.32
CA ILE A 218 -9.97 12.49 6.28
C ILE A 218 -8.76 13.38 6.56
N LYS A 219 -8.80 14.62 6.05
CA LYS A 219 -7.82 15.67 6.40
C LYS A 219 -8.49 16.71 7.28
N ILE A 220 -7.88 16.98 8.42
CA ILE A 220 -8.32 18.02 9.36
C ILE A 220 -7.51 19.28 9.06
N THR A 221 -8.17 20.27 8.48
CA THR A 221 -7.54 21.53 8.12
C THR A 221 -7.59 22.53 9.29
N PRO A 222 -6.83 23.64 9.25
CA PRO A 222 -6.88 24.69 10.29
C PRO A 222 -8.26 25.35 10.50
N LYS A 223 -9.21 25.15 9.57
CA LYS A 223 -10.58 25.64 9.72
C LYS A 223 -11.41 24.80 10.67
N PHE A 224 -11.04 23.56 10.93
CA PHE A 224 -11.75 22.73 11.90
C PHE A 224 -11.45 23.18 13.34
N THR A 225 -12.42 23.05 14.24
CA THR A 225 -12.32 23.51 15.64
C THR A 225 -11.22 22.84 16.45
N LEU A 226 -10.85 21.60 16.08
CA LEU A 226 -9.82 20.82 16.74
C LEU A 226 -8.67 20.51 15.76
N THR A 227 -7.46 20.49 16.28
CA THR A 227 -6.34 19.91 15.53
C THR A 227 -6.54 18.39 15.38
N ARG A 228 -5.89 17.77 14.36
CA ARG A 228 -5.90 16.33 14.16
C ARG A 228 -5.58 15.55 15.45
N ASP A 229 -4.57 15.97 16.19
CA ASP A 229 -4.15 15.28 17.42
C ASP A 229 -5.19 15.41 18.55
N LYS A 230 -5.80 16.57 18.70
CA LYS A 230 -6.89 16.77 19.66
C LYS A 230 -8.13 15.93 19.29
N LEU A 231 -8.48 15.87 18.00
CA LEU A 231 -9.57 15.03 17.53
C LEU A 231 -9.28 13.54 17.75
N PHE A 232 -8.04 13.11 17.47
CA PHE A 232 -7.59 11.72 17.74
C PHE A 232 -7.80 11.37 19.22
N GLN A 233 -7.33 12.22 20.14
CA GLN A 233 -7.46 11.98 21.58
C GLN A 233 -8.92 11.98 22.04
N LYS A 234 -9.76 12.87 21.50
CA LYS A 234 -11.20 12.90 21.78
C LYS A 234 -11.87 11.60 21.38
N LEU A 235 -11.64 11.14 20.15
CA LEU A 235 -12.20 9.90 19.65
C LEU A 235 -11.72 8.68 20.47
N LEU A 236 -10.45 8.65 20.84
CA LEU A 236 -9.88 7.57 21.66
C LEU A 236 -10.53 7.52 23.06
N LYS A 237 -10.75 8.68 23.73
CA LYS A 237 -11.45 8.76 25.02
C LYS A 237 -12.88 8.22 24.94
N ASN A 238 -13.53 8.34 23.79
CA ASN A 238 -14.87 7.82 23.54
C ASN A 238 -14.88 6.39 22.97
N GLY A 239 -13.76 5.64 23.11
CA GLY A 239 -13.65 4.24 22.68
C GLY A 239 -13.50 4.04 21.17
N ILE A 240 -13.33 5.13 20.40
CA ILE A 240 -13.20 5.07 18.94
C ILE A 240 -11.72 5.05 18.55
N ARG A 241 -11.26 3.92 18.05
CA ARG A 241 -9.86 3.74 17.60
C ARG A 241 -9.69 4.26 16.17
N THR A 242 -8.97 5.36 16.05
CA THR A 242 -8.50 5.91 14.77
C THR A 242 -7.00 5.67 14.61
N SER A 243 -6.43 6.02 13.46
CA SER A 243 -5.00 5.87 13.22
C SER A 243 -4.47 6.98 12.31
N VAL A 244 -3.13 7.11 12.25
CA VAL A 244 -2.45 8.03 11.35
C VAL A 244 -1.56 7.23 10.40
N HIS A 245 -1.93 7.14 9.14
CA HIS A 245 -1.20 6.44 8.10
C HIS A 245 -0.58 7.44 7.10
N TYR A 246 0.72 7.70 7.18
CA TYR A 246 1.71 7.22 8.14
C TYR A 246 2.59 8.38 8.62
N LYS A 247 3.45 8.13 9.63
CA LYS A 247 4.57 9.02 9.89
C LYS A 247 5.46 9.04 8.65
N PRO A 248 5.85 10.23 8.12
CA PRO A 248 6.70 10.31 6.93
C PRO A 248 8.03 9.60 7.10
N LEU A 249 8.50 8.94 6.05
CA LEU A 249 9.75 8.16 6.09
C LEU A 249 10.96 8.99 6.48
N HIS A 250 11.04 10.25 6.03
CA HIS A 250 12.15 11.15 6.36
C HIS A 250 12.26 11.47 7.86
N GLU A 251 11.26 11.17 8.68
CA GLU A 251 11.30 11.38 10.13
C GLU A 251 11.86 10.18 10.91
N PHE A 252 12.02 9.00 10.25
CA PHE A 252 12.61 7.85 10.90
C PHE A 252 14.14 7.96 10.94
N SER A 253 14.74 7.68 12.11
CA SER A 253 16.19 7.79 12.33
C SER A 253 17.01 6.96 11.35
N LEU A 254 16.57 5.73 11.04
CA LEU A 254 17.22 4.87 10.06
C LEU A 254 17.21 5.51 8.67
N ILE A 255 16.04 5.97 8.21
CA ILE A 255 15.89 6.51 6.85
C ILE A 255 16.67 7.82 6.68
N LYS A 256 16.74 8.66 7.71
CA LYS A 256 17.55 9.88 7.71
C LYS A 256 19.03 9.65 7.39
N LYS A 257 19.57 8.48 7.73
CA LYS A 257 20.97 8.14 7.47
C LYS A 257 21.24 7.85 5.99
N TYR A 258 20.24 7.37 5.26
CA TYR A 258 20.38 6.88 3.89
C TYR A 258 19.71 7.78 2.85
N SER A 259 18.65 8.52 3.22
CA SER A 259 17.92 9.36 2.27
C SER A 259 18.61 10.72 2.06
N LYS A 260 18.71 11.15 0.81
CA LYS A 260 19.11 12.53 0.52
C LYS A 260 17.98 13.49 0.89
N LYS A 261 18.37 14.71 1.33
CA LYS A 261 17.41 15.79 1.59
C LYS A 261 16.66 16.12 0.30
N SER A 262 15.34 15.93 0.30
CA SER A 262 14.42 16.35 -0.74
C SER A 262 13.40 17.34 -0.17
N ASN A 263 12.78 18.11 -1.05
CA ASN A 263 11.71 19.02 -0.64
C ASN A 263 10.40 18.21 -0.46
N LEU A 264 10.06 17.90 0.79
CA LEU A 264 8.96 17.03 1.20
C LEU A 264 7.88 17.86 1.94
N LYS A 265 7.50 19.01 1.38
CA LYS A 265 6.59 19.97 2.03
C LYS A 265 5.18 19.40 2.20
N ASN A 266 4.67 18.71 1.18
CA ASN A 266 3.32 18.17 1.21
C ASN A 266 3.19 17.03 2.21
N SER A 267 4.10 16.05 2.20
CA SER A 267 4.06 14.94 3.16
C SER A 267 4.14 15.43 4.60
N LYS A 268 4.97 16.45 4.90
CA LYS A 268 5.04 17.10 6.23
C LYS A 268 3.71 17.77 6.62
N SER A 269 3.11 18.52 5.69
CA SER A 269 1.85 19.22 5.93
C SER A 269 0.70 18.23 6.12
N LEU A 270 0.58 17.26 5.21
CA LEU A 270 -0.49 16.26 5.22
C LEU A 270 -0.41 15.35 6.44
N TYR A 271 0.77 14.97 6.89
CA TYR A 271 0.95 14.19 8.12
C TYR A 271 0.30 14.83 9.35
N LYS A 272 0.33 16.16 9.44
CA LYS A 272 -0.31 16.88 10.55
C LYS A 272 -1.84 16.92 10.45
N GLN A 273 -2.40 16.57 9.30
CA GLN A 273 -3.82 16.72 8.99
C GLN A 273 -4.55 15.38 8.88
N ILE A 274 -3.89 14.32 8.42
CA ILE A 274 -4.54 13.04 8.08
C ILE A 274 -4.97 12.27 9.32
N LEU A 275 -6.19 11.71 9.25
CA LEU A 275 -6.76 10.83 10.26
C LEU A 275 -7.54 9.71 9.56
N SER A 276 -7.16 8.46 9.83
CA SER A 276 -7.87 7.29 9.31
C SER A 276 -9.00 6.90 10.24
N LEU A 277 -10.21 6.95 9.75
CA LEU A 277 -11.41 6.51 10.47
C LEU A 277 -11.55 4.98 10.42
N PRO A 278 -12.30 4.35 11.34
CA PRO A 278 -12.59 2.93 11.31
C PRO A 278 -13.19 2.52 9.97
N MET A 279 -12.59 1.51 9.30
CA MET A 279 -12.98 1.06 7.97
C MET A 279 -12.75 -0.45 7.83
N TYR A 280 -13.83 -1.23 7.78
CA TYR A 280 -13.82 -2.68 7.57
C TYR A 280 -15.13 -3.15 6.93
N PRO A 281 -15.18 -4.34 6.28
CA PRO A 281 -16.35 -4.75 5.49
C PRO A 281 -17.64 -4.92 6.30
N ALA A 282 -17.54 -5.21 7.58
CA ALA A 282 -18.69 -5.45 8.46
C ALA A 282 -19.12 -4.21 9.27
N ILE A 283 -18.49 -3.04 9.04
CA ILE A 283 -18.85 -1.83 9.78
C ILE A 283 -20.33 -1.47 9.54
N THR A 284 -21.07 -1.28 10.63
CA THR A 284 -22.47 -0.93 10.60
C THR A 284 -22.68 0.58 10.50
N LYS A 285 -23.85 1.01 10.04
CA LYS A 285 -24.22 2.44 10.07
C LYS A 285 -24.20 3.00 11.49
N LYS A 286 -24.67 2.23 12.47
CA LYS A 286 -24.66 2.64 13.89
C LYS A 286 -23.25 2.93 14.40
N GLU A 287 -22.27 2.10 14.04
CA GLU A 287 -20.85 2.33 14.37
C GLU A 287 -20.29 3.56 13.64
N GLN A 288 -20.66 3.76 12.38
CA GLN A 288 -20.26 4.94 11.62
C GLN A 288 -20.89 6.21 12.19
N ASP A 289 -22.17 6.17 12.59
CA ASP A 289 -22.86 7.31 13.24
C ASP A 289 -22.21 7.64 14.58
N LEU A 290 -21.78 6.65 15.36
CA LEU A 290 -21.02 6.88 16.58
C LEU A 290 -19.73 7.66 16.29
N VAL A 291 -18.98 7.27 15.26
CA VAL A 291 -17.77 7.98 14.84
C VAL A 291 -18.09 9.41 14.39
N ILE A 292 -19.10 9.59 13.54
CA ILE A 292 -19.50 10.88 12.98
C ILE A 292 -19.95 11.84 14.08
N ASN A 293 -20.84 11.40 14.97
CA ASN A 293 -21.35 12.24 16.07
C ASN A 293 -20.20 12.69 16.99
N ASN A 294 -19.22 11.84 17.24
CA ASN A 294 -18.05 12.22 18.05
C ASN A 294 -17.05 13.14 17.32
N ILE A 295 -17.13 13.24 15.99
CA ILE A 295 -16.40 14.26 15.24
C ILE A 295 -17.11 15.61 15.33
N LEU A 296 -18.46 15.62 15.26
CA LEU A 296 -19.28 16.82 15.15
C LEU A 296 -19.48 17.59 16.47
N ILE A 297 -19.48 16.92 17.60
CA ILE A 297 -19.64 17.51 18.94
C ILE A 297 -18.26 17.99 19.44
#